data_8305892b55f48f652879d316480ae877
#
_entry.id   8305892b55f48f652879d316480ae877
#
_cell.length_a   1.000
_cell.length_b   1.000
_cell.length_c   1.000
_cell.angle_alpha   90.00
_cell.angle_beta   90.00
_cell.angle_gamma   90.00
#
_symmetry.space_group_name_H-M   'P 1'
#
loop_
_entity.id
_entity.type
_entity.pdbx_description
1 polymer ?
#
loop_
_entity_poly.entity_id
_entity_poly.type
_entity_poly.pdbx_seq_one_letter_code
_entity_poly.pdbx_strand_id
1 'polypeptide(L)'
;MSEVQREELNYDVVIVGAGPAGLSTAIKLKQLDTNLSICVLEKASEVGAHILSGNVFETKALDELIPNWKELNSPINTSVTSEDFLFYTKTKSMKVPNFFLPNVLKNHGNYIISLSNLCKWLGEFAENLGVEIFPGFAASKLLFDNDQKVVGVQTGDMGLDKDFKPKDNYEPGINIKGKV
;
A
#
# COMPACT_ATOMS: atom_id res chain seq x y z
N MET A 1 19.84 -3.14 31.49
CA MET A 1 18.48 -2.77 31.10
C MET A 1 17.70 -4.07 30.93
N SER A 2 16.61 -4.28 31.65
CA SER A 2 15.75 -5.44 31.43
C SER A 2 15.24 -5.39 30.01
N GLU A 3 15.34 -6.48 29.27
CA GLU A 3 14.73 -6.61 27.94
C GLU A 3 13.23 -6.35 28.09
N VAL A 4 12.71 -5.43 27.31
CA VAL A 4 11.29 -5.13 27.30
C VAL A 4 10.58 -6.33 26.68
N GLN A 5 9.71 -6.98 27.44
CA GLN A 5 8.91 -8.09 26.92
C GLN A 5 7.93 -7.53 25.88
N ARG A 6 7.97 -8.09 24.66
CA ARG A 6 7.13 -7.70 23.54
C ARG A 6 6.16 -8.80 23.20
N GLU A 7 4.94 -8.43 22.84
CA GLU A 7 3.98 -9.36 22.27
C GLU A 7 4.52 -9.92 20.93
N GLU A 8 4.20 -11.18 20.65
CA GLU A 8 4.61 -11.86 19.42
C GLU A 8 3.38 -12.37 18.66
N LEU A 9 3.26 -11.97 17.39
CA LEU A 9 2.27 -12.47 16.44
C LEU A 9 2.98 -13.27 15.35
N ASN A 10 2.31 -14.32 14.85
CA ASN A 10 2.86 -15.20 13.84
C ASN A 10 1.92 -15.31 12.65
N TYR A 11 2.44 -15.12 11.44
CA TYR A 11 1.73 -15.22 10.17
C TYR A 11 2.51 -16.08 9.18
N ASP A 12 1.85 -16.51 8.11
CA ASP A 12 2.54 -17.12 6.98
C ASP A 12 3.29 -16.05 6.18
N VAL A 13 2.66 -14.89 5.98
CA VAL A 13 3.23 -13.77 5.21
C VAL A 13 3.06 -12.45 5.95
N VAL A 14 4.14 -11.68 6.05
CA VAL A 14 4.15 -10.32 6.62
C VAL A 14 4.50 -9.33 5.52
N ILE A 15 3.59 -8.43 5.22
CA ILE A 15 3.76 -7.39 4.20
C ILE A 15 3.93 -6.03 4.87
N VAL A 16 4.95 -5.28 4.49
CA VAL A 16 5.19 -3.94 5.02
C VAL A 16 4.77 -2.90 3.99
N GLY A 17 3.72 -2.16 4.32
CA GLY A 17 3.14 -1.08 3.53
C GLY A 17 1.82 -1.48 2.84
N ALA A 18 0.73 -0.78 3.19
CA ALA A 18 -0.60 -0.92 2.58
C ALA A 18 -0.77 0.03 1.36
N GLY A 19 0.28 0.14 0.55
CA GLY A 19 0.19 0.78 -0.77
C GLY A 19 -0.32 -0.18 -1.84
N PRO A 20 -0.44 0.28 -3.11
CA PRO A 20 -0.96 -0.55 -4.20
C PRO A 20 -0.23 -1.89 -4.34
N ALA A 21 1.10 -1.91 -4.19
CA ALA A 21 1.91 -3.11 -4.33
C ALA A 21 1.64 -4.12 -3.20
N GLY A 22 1.67 -3.67 -1.93
CA GLY A 22 1.43 -4.54 -0.78
C GLY A 22 0.02 -5.12 -0.78
N LEU A 23 -0.99 -4.28 -1.04
CA LEU A 23 -2.39 -4.71 -1.09
C LEU A 23 -2.64 -5.67 -2.27
N SER A 24 -2.08 -5.40 -3.45
CA SER A 24 -2.21 -6.31 -4.60
C SER A 24 -1.54 -7.65 -4.33
N THR A 25 -0.39 -7.65 -3.63
CA THR A 25 0.29 -8.87 -3.21
C THR A 25 -0.57 -9.67 -2.24
N ALA A 26 -1.11 -9.03 -1.20
CA ALA A 26 -1.97 -9.68 -0.21
C ALA A 26 -3.22 -10.30 -0.86
N ILE A 27 -3.91 -9.53 -1.71
CA ILE A 27 -5.08 -9.99 -2.45
C ILE A 27 -4.73 -11.21 -3.31
N LYS A 28 -3.64 -11.11 -4.09
CA LYS A 28 -3.24 -12.20 -4.98
C LYS A 28 -2.87 -13.48 -4.23
N LEU A 29 -2.18 -13.37 -3.12
CA LEU A 29 -1.85 -14.52 -2.27
C LEU A 29 -3.11 -15.18 -1.72
N LYS A 30 -4.08 -14.41 -1.22
CA LYS A 30 -5.36 -14.95 -0.73
C LYS A 30 -6.20 -15.58 -1.85
N GLN A 31 -6.12 -15.08 -3.08
CA GLN A 31 -6.75 -15.71 -4.25
C GLN A 31 -6.11 -17.05 -4.62
N LEU A 32 -4.80 -17.21 -4.39
CA LEU A 32 -4.06 -18.44 -4.67
C LEU A 32 -4.24 -19.49 -3.56
N ASP A 33 -4.25 -19.04 -2.31
CA ASP A 33 -4.48 -19.92 -1.16
C ASP A 33 -5.22 -19.14 -0.05
N THR A 34 -6.49 -19.46 0.15
CA THR A 34 -7.35 -18.84 1.16
C THR A 34 -6.96 -19.15 2.60
N ASN A 35 -6.14 -20.19 2.83
CA ASN A 35 -5.73 -20.62 4.17
C ASN A 35 -4.51 -19.83 4.68
N LEU A 36 -3.80 -19.10 3.82
CA LEU A 36 -2.66 -18.30 4.25
C LEU A 36 -3.09 -17.26 5.29
N SER A 37 -2.40 -17.21 6.42
CA SER A 37 -2.46 -16.10 7.36
C SER A 37 -1.56 -14.97 6.87
N ILE A 38 -2.16 -13.83 6.53
CA ILE A 38 -1.45 -12.68 5.95
C ILE A 38 -1.73 -11.44 6.77
N CYS A 39 -0.69 -10.73 7.20
CA CYS A 39 -0.83 -9.40 7.75
C CYS A 39 -0.13 -8.35 6.88
N VAL A 40 -0.69 -7.14 6.90
CA VAL A 40 -0.14 -5.96 6.23
C VAL A 40 0.04 -4.86 7.26
N LEU A 41 1.26 -4.38 7.44
CA LEU A 41 1.57 -3.25 8.33
C LEU A 41 1.52 -1.94 7.55
N GLU A 42 0.86 -0.95 8.11
CA GLU A 42 0.81 0.41 7.54
C GLU A 42 1.18 1.44 8.61
N LYS A 43 2.16 2.30 8.29
CA LYS A 43 2.62 3.34 9.23
C LYS A 43 1.61 4.47 9.43
N ALA A 44 0.78 4.75 8.42
CA ALA A 44 -0.25 5.76 8.50
C ALA A 44 -1.40 5.28 9.40
N SER A 45 -2.13 6.21 9.99
CA SER A 45 -3.29 5.93 10.85
C SER A 45 -4.45 5.23 10.12
N GLU A 46 -4.46 5.29 8.80
CA GLU A 46 -5.40 4.59 7.92
C GLU A 46 -4.74 4.29 6.57
N VAL A 47 -5.24 3.27 5.88
CA VAL A 47 -4.78 2.93 4.52
C VAL A 47 -5.01 4.11 3.58
N GLY A 48 -3.99 4.48 2.82
CA GLY A 48 -4.08 5.56 1.83
C GLY A 48 -3.79 6.96 2.36
N ALA A 49 -3.67 7.19 3.69
CA ALA A 49 -3.50 8.53 4.25
C ALA A 49 -2.20 9.24 3.80
N HIS A 50 -1.14 8.49 3.53
CA HIS A 50 0.14 9.05 3.08
C HIS A 50 0.36 8.97 1.56
N ILE A 51 -0.70 8.68 0.81
CA ILE A 51 -0.62 8.52 -0.64
C ILE A 51 -1.11 9.79 -1.33
N LEU A 52 -0.30 10.31 -2.27
CA LEU A 52 -0.69 11.44 -3.10
C LEU A 52 -1.83 11.03 -4.06
N SER A 53 -2.71 11.97 -4.31
CA SER A 53 -3.89 11.82 -5.17
C SER A 53 -3.70 12.53 -6.51
N GLY A 54 -4.55 12.24 -7.49
CA GLY A 54 -4.60 12.94 -8.77
C GLY A 54 -3.62 12.39 -9.80
N ASN A 55 -3.66 11.11 -10.06
CA ASN A 55 -2.89 10.45 -11.12
C ASN A 55 -3.79 9.87 -12.20
N VAL A 56 -3.19 9.62 -13.37
CA VAL A 56 -3.79 8.81 -14.42
C VAL A 56 -3.45 7.35 -14.16
N PHE A 57 -4.46 6.51 -14.23
CA PHE A 57 -4.38 5.09 -13.89
C PHE A 57 -4.77 4.22 -15.08
N GLU A 58 -3.87 3.32 -15.46
CA GLU A 58 -4.12 2.25 -16.43
C GLU A 58 -4.67 1.02 -15.69
N THR A 59 -5.83 0.52 -16.10
CA THR A 59 -6.55 -0.53 -15.36
C THR A 59 -6.02 -1.94 -15.59
N LYS A 60 -5.10 -2.15 -16.52
CA LYS A 60 -4.63 -3.48 -16.93
C LYS A 60 -4.28 -4.39 -15.75
N ALA A 61 -3.48 -3.92 -14.80
CA ALA A 61 -3.11 -4.71 -13.63
C ALA A 61 -4.31 -5.00 -12.71
N LEU A 62 -5.23 -4.06 -12.59
CA LEU A 62 -6.46 -4.25 -11.83
C LEU A 62 -7.43 -5.20 -12.53
N ASP A 63 -7.54 -5.13 -13.87
CA ASP A 63 -8.35 -6.06 -14.67
C ASP A 63 -7.87 -7.52 -14.49
N GLU A 64 -6.55 -7.72 -14.33
CA GLU A 64 -5.95 -9.03 -14.06
C GLU A 64 -6.16 -9.49 -12.60
N LEU A 65 -6.11 -8.56 -11.63
CA LEU A 65 -6.21 -8.87 -10.21
C LEU A 65 -7.66 -9.07 -9.77
N ILE A 66 -8.57 -8.17 -10.19
CA ILE A 66 -9.99 -8.14 -9.81
C ILE A 66 -10.81 -7.89 -11.08
N PRO A 67 -11.07 -8.90 -11.94
CA PRO A 67 -11.70 -8.70 -13.25
C PRO A 67 -13.06 -8.00 -13.21
N ASN A 68 -13.80 -8.18 -12.12
CA ASN A 68 -15.13 -7.58 -11.92
C ASN A 68 -15.13 -6.29 -11.08
N TRP A 69 -14.00 -5.57 -10.98
CA TRP A 69 -13.86 -4.37 -10.16
C TRP A 69 -14.90 -3.28 -10.45
N LYS A 70 -15.41 -3.22 -11.69
CA LYS A 70 -16.45 -2.26 -12.11
C LYS A 70 -17.79 -2.50 -11.43
N GLU A 71 -18.07 -3.73 -11.02
CA GLU A 71 -19.30 -4.16 -10.36
C GLU A 71 -19.21 -4.02 -8.83
N LEU A 72 -18.00 -3.78 -8.29
CA LEU A 72 -17.70 -3.78 -6.87
C LEU A 72 -17.59 -2.37 -6.25
N ASN A 73 -18.31 -1.38 -6.80
CA ASN A 73 -18.30 0.01 -6.32
C ASN A 73 -16.87 0.59 -6.17
N SER A 74 -15.98 0.27 -7.10
CA SER A 74 -14.62 0.80 -7.09
C SER A 74 -14.64 2.34 -7.25
N PRO A 75 -13.64 3.07 -6.69
CA PRO A 75 -13.56 4.53 -6.82
C PRO A 75 -13.08 4.99 -8.20
N ILE A 76 -12.98 4.10 -9.19
CA ILE A 76 -12.49 4.36 -10.53
C ILE A 76 -13.69 4.67 -11.46
N ASN A 77 -14.06 5.94 -11.56
CA ASN A 77 -15.29 6.36 -12.28
C ASN A 77 -15.06 7.50 -13.28
N THR A 78 -13.86 8.10 -13.33
CA THR A 78 -13.58 9.26 -14.18
C THR A 78 -12.64 8.86 -15.31
N SER A 79 -13.20 8.51 -16.48
CA SER A 79 -12.40 8.17 -17.66
C SER A 79 -11.72 9.40 -18.28
N VAL A 80 -10.53 9.21 -18.85
CA VAL A 80 -9.86 10.24 -19.64
C VAL A 80 -10.58 10.40 -20.98
N THR A 81 -11.19 11.57 -21.19
CA THR A 81 -11.92 11.91 -22.41
C THR A 81 -11.10 12.74 -23.38
N SER A 82 -10.13 13.50 -22.86
CA SER A 82 -9.21 14.31 -23.69
C SER A 82 -7.88 14.50 -22.95
N GLU A 83 -6.83 14.74 -23.72
CA GLU A 83 -5.50 15.00 -23.21
C GLU A 83 -4.76 16.00 -24.10
N ASP A 84 -3.93 16.83 -23.47
CA ASP A 84 -3.08 17.78 -24.16
C ASP A 84 -1.64 17.61 -23.70
N PHE A 85 -0.73 17.38 -24.63
CA PHE A 85 0.69 17.39 -24.38
C PHE A 85 1.26 18.77 -24.71
N LEU A 86 1.76 19.48 -23.68
CA LEU A 86 2.24 20.84 -23.79
C LEU A 86 3.76 20.89 -23.57
N PHE A 87 4.45 21.46 -24.54
CA PHE A 87 5.86 21.78 -24.38
C PHE A 87 6.01 23.24 -23.95
N TYR A 88 6.68 23.46 -22.82
CA TYR A 88 6.89 24.81 -22.25
C TYR A 88 8.31 25.28 -22.46
N THR A 89 8.45 26.54 -22.87
CA THR A 89 9.68 27.32 -22.80
C THR A 89 9.56 28.35 -21.67
N LYS A 90 10.59 29.16 -21.43
CA LYS A 90 10.53 30.22 -20.41
C LYS A 90 9.37 31.22 -20.60
N THR A 91 8.93 31.43 -21.83
CA THR A 91 7.97 32.48 -22.18
C THR A 91 6.79 32.02 -23.05
N LYS A 92 6.80 30.79 -23.52
CA LYS A 92 5.77 30.27 -24.46
C LYS A 92 5.44 28.82 -24.16
N SER A 93 4.23 28.42 -24.53
CA SER A 93 3.82 27.01 -24.58
C SER A 93 3.44 26.63 -26.01
N MET A 94 3.67 25.40 -26.37
CA MET A 94 3.30 24.81 -27.66
C MET A 94 2.62 23.46 -27.42
N LYS A 95 1.44 23.29 -28.01
CA LYS A 95 0.74 22.01 -27.99
C LYS A 95 1.35 21.07 -29.04
N VAL A 96 1.75 19.88 -28.61
CA VAL A 96 2.20 18.81 -29.51
C VAL A 96 0.98 17.99 -29.91
N PRO A 97 0.69 17.84 -31.21
CA PRO A 97 -0.44 17.02 -31.64
C PRO A 97 -0.28 15.56 -31.23
N ASN A 98 -1.35 14.95 -30.69
CA ASN A 98 -1.34 13.62 -30.11
C ASN A 98 -0.91 12.51 -31.09
N PHE A 99 -1.04 12.71 -32.39
CA PHE A 99 -0.62 11.72 -33.39
C PHE A 99 0.92 11.57 -33.49
N PHE A 100 1.68 12.57 -33.06
CA PHE A 100 3.15 12.48 -32.96
C PHE A 100 3.62 11.79 -31.66
N LEU A 101 2.73 11.62 -30.69
CA LEU A 101 3.11 11.03 -29.42
C LEU A 101 3.16 9.50 -29.53
N PRO A 102 4.17 8.85 -28.92
CA PRO A 102 4.20 7.40 -28.78
C PRO A 102 3.03 6.92 -27.91
N ASN A 103 2.59 5.69 -28.13
CA ASN A 103 1.41 5.15 -27.45
C ASN A 103 1.53 5.18 -25.91
N VAL A 104 2.73 5.05 -25.38
CA VAL A 104 2.99 5.09 -23.93
C VAL A 104 2.66 6.45 -23.27
N LEU A 105 2.55 7.52 -24.04
CA LEU A 105 2.16 8.86 -23.58
C LEU A 105 0.68 9.17 -23.84
N LYS A 106 -0.09 8.22 -24.40
CA LYS A 106 -1.51 8.38 -24.65
C LYS A 106 -2.32 7.77 -23.51
N ASN A 107 -3.26 8.56 -22.98
CA ASN A 107 -4.06 8.18 -21.83
C ASN A 107 -5.51 7.86 -22.17
N HIS A 108 -5.86 7.81 -23.45
CA HIS A 108 -7.21 7.43 -23.86
C HIS A 108 -7.55 6.02 -23.38
N GLY A 109 -8.67 5.87 -22.65
CA GLY A 109 -9.07 4.60 -22.02
C GLY A 109 -8.56 4.40 -20.59
N ASN A 110 -7.66 5.27 -20.11
CA ASN A 110 -7.25 5.33 -18.72
C ASN A 110 -8.24 6.13 -17.88
N TYR A 111 -8.00 6.17 -16.56
CA TYR A 111 -8.86 6.87 -15.60
C TYR A 111 -8.06 7.88 -14.77
N ILE A 112 -8.71 8.98 -14.44
CA ILE A 112 -8.21 9.94 -13.44
C ILE A 112 -8.73 9.47 -12.09
N ILE A 113 -7.81 9.19 -11.14
CA ILE A 113 -8.17 8.62 -9.85
C ILE A 113 -7.52 9.36 -8.67
N SER A 114 -8.10 9.16 -7.49
CA SER A 114 -7.41 9.30 -6.22
C SER A 114 -6.76 7.96 -5.86
N LEU A 115 -5.44 7.88 -5.88
CA LEU A 115 -4.73 6.65 -5.51
C LEU A 115 -4.95 6.30 -4.04
N SER A 116 -5.14 7.30 -3.17
CA SER A 116 -5.54 7.10 -1.78
C SER A 116 -6.87 6.33 -1.68
N ASN A 117 -7.90 6.77 -2.43
CA ASN A 117 -9.20 6.11 -2.43
C ASN A 117 -9.11 4.70 -3.03
N LEU A 118 -8.30 4.50 -4.06
CA LEU A 118 -8.04 3.16 -4.60
C LEU A 118 -7.42 2.24 -3.54
N CYS A 119 -6.42 2.72 -2.80
CA CYS A 119 -5.81 1.92 -1.74
C CYS A 119 -6.79 1.60 -0.60
N LYS A 120 -7.64 2.54 -0.19
CA LYS A 120 -8.70 2.27 0.80
C LYS A 120 -9.61 1.14 0.32
N TRP A 121 -10.10 1.24 -0.91
CA TRP A 121 -10.96 0.22 -1.50
C TRP A 121 -10.25 -1.14 -1.64
N LEU A 122 -8.97 -1.17 -2.07
CA LEU A 122 -8.17 -2.40 -2.11
C LEU A 122 -7.95 -2.98 -0.70
N GLY A 123 -7.77 -2.13 0.31
CA GLY A 123 -7.66 -2.54 1.71
C GLY A 123 -8.92 -3.25 2.19
N GLU A 124 -10.09 -2.63 2.02
CA GLU A 124 -11.38 -3.23 2.33
C GLU A 124 -11.60 -4.55 1.59
N PHE A 125 -11.20 -4.61 0.31
CA PHE A 125 -11.27 -5.83 -0.47
C PHE A 125 -10.34 -6.93 0.08
N ALA A 126 -9.13 -6.59 0.50
CA ALA A 126 -8.18 -7.52 1.11
C ALA A 126 -8.69 -8.04 2.47
N GLU A 127 -9.25 -7.17 3.32
CA GLU A 127 -9.85 -7.56 4.60
C GLU A 127 -11.04 -8.52 4.41
N ASN A 128 -11.88 -8.30 3.41
CA ASN A 128 -12.97 -9.21 3.05
C ASN A 128 -12.47 -10.60 2.59
N LEU A 129 -11.22 -10.71 2.13
CA LEU A 129 -10.56 -11.98 1.83
C LEU A 129 -9.87 -12.61 3.06
N GLY A 130 -9.93 -11.95 4.22
CA GLY A 130 -9.31 -12.41 5.46
C GLY A 130 -7.82 -12.03 5.58
N VAL A 131 -7.40 -10.91 4.99
CA VAL A 131 -6.11 -10.27 5.29
C VAL A 131 -6.27 -9.40 6.52
N GLU A 132 -5.34 -9.46 7.45
CA GLU A 132 -5.31 -8.56 8.61
C GLU A 132 -4.45 -7.33 8.27
N ILE A 133 -5.05 -6.13 8.35
CA ILE A 133 -4.34 -4.87 8.11
C ILE A 133 -4.19 -4.12 9.43
N PHE A 134 -2.96 -3.70 9.74
CA PHE A 134 -2.62 -2.98 10.98
C PHE A 134 -2.21 -1.53 10.64
N PRO A 135 -3.17 -0.59 10.54
CA PRO A 135 -2.87 0.83 10.40
C PRO A 135 -2.30 1.39 11.70
N GLY A 136 -1.37 2.35 11.60
CA GLY A 136 -0.66 2.93 12.74
C GLY A 136 0.56 2.15 13.20
N PHE A 137 0.83 0.96 12.63
CA PHE A 137 1.96 0.12 13.01
C PHE A 137 3.09 0.22 11.99
N ALA A 138 4.08 1.03 12.31
CA ALA A 138 5.27 1.19 11.49
C ALA A 138 6.29 0.08 11.79
N ALA A 139 6.70 -0.69 10.77
CA ALA A 139 7.85 -1.60 10.90
C ALA A 139 9.12 -0.77 11.14
N SER A 140 9.79 -0.99 12.27
CA SER A 140 10.96 -0.22 12.69
C SER A 140 12.26 -1.00 12.63
N LYS A 141 12.19 -2.33 12.79
CA LYS A 141 13.37 -3.19 12.84
C LYS A 141 13.08 -4.55 12.20
N LEU A 142 14.06 -5.12 11.51
CA LEU A 142 14.01 -6.50 11.04
C LEU A 142 14.37 -7.46 12.20
N LEU A 143 13.71 -8.60 12.24
CA LEU A 143 14.02 -9.71 13.12
C LEU A 143 14.76 -10.78 12.34
N PHE A 144 15.82 -11.31 12.92
CA PHE A 144 16.67 -12.31 12.29
C PHE A 144 16.71 -13.57 13.17
N ASP A 145 16.84 -14.72 12.54
CA ASP A 145 17.16 -15.98 13.21
C ASP A 145 18.68 -16.13 13.44
N ASN A 146 19.07 -17.30 13.99
CA ASN A 146 20.47 -17.60 14.24
C ASN A 146 21.32 -17.72 12.97
N ASP A 147 20.69 -17.98 11.83
CA ASP A 147 21.32 -18.10 10.51
C ASP A 147 21.33 -16.77 9.76
N GLN A 148 20.98 -15.66 10.41
CA GLN A 148 20.87 -14.30 9.84
C GLN A 148 19.81 -14.17 8.73
N LYS A 149 18.79 -15.04 8.73
CA LYS A 149 17.64 -14.90 7.85
C LYS A 149 16.62 -13.99 8.49
N VAL A 150 15.96 -13.16 7.68
CA VAL A 150 14.82 -12.36 8.14
C VAL A 150 13.66 -13.29 8.46
N VAL A 151 13.14 -13.19 9.67
CA VAL A 151 12.01 -13.99 10.16
C VAL A 151 10.82 -13.15 10.59
N GLY A 152 10.89 -11.84 10.38
CA GLY A 152 9.80 -10.93 10.72
C GLY A 152 10.26 -9.51 10.91
N VAL A 153 9.39 -8.71 11.51
CA VAL A 153 9.63 -7.30 11.82
C VAL A 153 9.16 -6.98 13.24
N GLN A 154 9.81 -6.01 13.84
CA GLN A 154 9.37 -5.37 15.08
C GLN A 154 8.74 -4.03 14.73
N THR A 155 7.59 -3.71 15.30
CA THR A 155 6.96 -2.39 15.16
C THR A 155 7.62 -1.38 16.09
N GLY A 156 7.42 -0.10 15.81
CA GLY A 156 7.90 0.99 16.66
C GLY A 156 7.19 1.02 18.01
N ASP A 157 7.91 1.44 19.04
CA ASP A 157 7.33 1.73 20.35
C ASP A 157 6.44 2.98 20.26
N MET A 158 5.32 3.00 20.98
CA MET A 158 4.42 4.13 21.06
C MET A 158 4.60 4.88 22.40
N GLY A 159 4.09 6.12 22.47
CA GLY A 159 4.15 6.91 23.69
C GLY A 159 5.56 7.35 24.10
N LEU A 160 6.46 7.58 23.12
CA LEU A 160 7.78 8.16 23.36
C LEU A 160 7.72 9.70 23.26
N ASP A 161 8.58 10.38 23.99
CA ASP A 161 8.83 11.82 23.78
C ASP A 161 9.85 12.07 22.64
N LYS A 162 10.18 13.35 22.40
CA LYS A 162 11.15 13.75 21.37
C LYS A 162 12.58 13.24 21.60
N ASP A 163 12.90 12.87 22.85
CA ASP A 163 14.21 12.34 23.27
C ASP A 163 14.17 10.80 23.40
N PHE A 164 13.13 10.15 22.83
CA PHE A 164 12.87 8.70 22.88
C PHE A 164 12.71 8.13 24.29
N LYS A 165 12.23 8.92 25.25
CA LYS A 165 11.92 8.45 26.60
C LYS A 165 10.45 8.09 26.74
N PRO A 166 10.14 7.01 27.47
CA PRO A 166 8.76 6.60 27.71
C PRO A 166 7.97 7.70 28.43
N LYS A 167 6.75 7.96 27.97
CA LYS A 167 5.71 8.74 28.64
C LYS A 167 4.77 7.82 29.41
N ASP A 168 3.77 8.41 30.10
CA ASP A 168 2.78 7.65 30.87
C ASP A 168 1.96 6.67 30.02
N ASN A 169 1.82 6.96 28.72
CA ASN A 169 1.13 6.12 27.72
C ASN A 169 2.10 5.31 26.84
N TYR A 170 3.26 4.96 27.39
CA TYR A 170 4.23 4.13 26.68
C TYR A 170 3.69 2.72 26.46
N GLU A 171 3.77 2.26 25.22
CA GLU A 171 3.47 0.90 24.81
C GLU A 171 4.63 0.36 23.97
N PRO A 172 5.21 -0.79 24.32
CA PRO A 172 6.24 -1.40 23.51
C PRO A 172 5.66 -1.89 22.19
N GLY A 173 6.43 -1.71 21.12
CA GLY A 173 6.08 -2.32 19.84
C GLY A 173 6.04 -3.85 19.93
N ILE A 174 5.37 -4.48 18.98
CA ILE A 174 5.17 -5.93 18.89
C ILE A 174 6.15 -6.57 17.90
N ASN A 175 6.46 -7.84 18.09
CA ASN A 175 7.21 -8.64 17.13
C ASN A 175 6.23 -9.41 16.25
N ILE A 176 6.34 -9.22 14.94
CA ILE A 176 5.49 -9.91 13.96
C ILE A 176 6.39 -10.80 13.12
N LYS A 177 6.23 -12.10 13.27
CA LYS A 177 7.00 -13.11 12.55
C LYS A 177 6.24 -13.64 11.36
N GLY A 178 6.96 -13.94 10.30
CA GLY A 178 6.44 -14.55 9.07
C GLY A 178 7.35 -15.66 8.57
N LYS A 179 6.77 -16.60 7.84
CA LYS A 179 7.56 -17.56 7.07
C LYS A 179 8.22 -16.86 5.87
N VAL A 180 7.57 -15.78 5.38
CA VAL A 180 8.02 -14.85 4.33
C VAL A 180 7.62 -13.43 4.70
#